data_ba8ac8736ba67cd989b1fc3312a1a0b4
#
_entry.id   ba8ac8736ba67cd989b1fc3312a1a0b4
#
_cell.length_a   1.000
_cell.length_b   1.000
_cell.length_c   1.000
_cell.angle_alpha   90.00
_cell.angle_beta   90.00
_cell.angle_gamma   90.00
#
_symmetry.space_group_name_H-M   'P 1'
#
loop_
_entity.id
_entity.type
_entity.pdbx_description
1 polymer ?
#
loop_
_entity_poly.entity_id
_entity_poly.type
_entity_poly.pdbx_seq_one_letter_code
_entity_poly.pdbx_strand_id
1 'polypeptide(L)'
;MTKLAPSILSADFCTLGEDIRQIEAGGADYVHIDVMDGIFVSNISIGIPVVKSVRRYTQMFLDVHLMIDRPHRYVGAFCDAGADLVVFHVEADEPQDIFAAIEDVKAHGKKVGLAIKPKTPESVLIPYLPLLDLALVMTVEPGFGGQRFMADQLPKIAVLHERILQVNPACELEVDGGIDPETSPLVKQAGANVLVAGSAVFRQSDRAAAIAAIRNA
;
A
#
# COMPACT_ATOMS: atom_id res chain seq x y z
N MET A 1 -16.36 2.30 4.83
CA MET A 1 -16.50 1.92 3.38
C MET A 1 -15.15 1.39 2.95
N THR A 2 -15.10 0.24 2.26
CA THR A 2 -13.85 -0.38 1.80
C THR A 2 -13.30 0.35 0.58
N LYS A 3 -12.03 0.72 0.62
CA LYS A 3 -11.30 1.34 -0.49
C LYS A 3 -10.52 0.29 -1.28
N LEU A 4 -10.41 0.48 -2.57
CA LEU A 4 -9.61 -0.35 -3.48
C LEU A 4 -8.41 0.45 -3.98
N ALA A 5 -7.24 -0.14 -3.84
CA ALA A 5 -5.94 0.37 -4.26
C ALA A 5 -5.30 -0.60 -5.29
N PRO A 6 -5.68 -0.57 -6.58
CA PRO A 6 -5.04 -1.44 -7.57
C PRO A 6 -3.55 -1.15 -7.68
N SER A 7 -2.70 -2.21 -7.50
CA SER A 7 -1.25 -2.10 -7.63
C SER A 7 -0.83 -2.12 -9.09
N ILE A 8 -0.24 -1.02 -9.56
CA ILE A 8 0.30 -0.89 -10.92
C ILE A 8 1.52 -1.77 -11.19
N LEU A 9 2.06 -2.45 -10.19
CA LEU A 9 3.09 -3.47 -10.38
C LEU A 9 2.62 -4.59 -11.32
N SER A 10 1.29 -4.83 -11.41
CA SER A 10 0.67 -5.82 -12.29
C SER A 10 0.15 -5.24 -13.60
N ALA A 11 0.32 -3.92 -13.84
CA ALA A 11 -0.09 -3.24 -15.07
C ALA A 11 0.93 -3.47 -16.20
N ASP A 12 0.55 -3.16 -17.43
CA ASP A 12 1.49 -3.07 -18.56
C ASP A 12 2.17 -1.70 -18.55
N PHE A 13 3.45 -1.65 -18.22
CA PHE A 13 4.21 -0.39 -18.19
C PHE A 13 4.33 0.30 -19.56
N CYS A 14 4.14 -0.43 -20.66
CA CYS A 14 4.09 0.18 -21.99
C CYS A 14 2.81 0.98 -22.24
N THR A 15 1.73 0.66 -21.50
CA THR A 15 0.41 1.31 -21.61
C THR A 15 -0.10 1.82 -20.24
N LEU A 16 0.81 2.08 -19.30
CA LEU A 16 0.49 2.37 -17.90
C LEU A 16 -0.56 3.48 -17.73
N GLY A 17 -0.49 4.53 -18.53
CA GLY A 17 -1.47 5.62 -18.49
C GLY A 17 -2.89 5.14 -18.82
N GLU A 18 -3.03 4.28 -19.85
CA GLU A 18 -4.32 3.70 -20.20
C GLU A 18 -4.86 2.78 -19.09
N ASP A 19 -3.95 1.99 -18.51
CA ASP A 19 -4.27 1.10 -17.40
C ASP A 19 -4.78 1.87 -16.18
N ILE A 20 -4.14 3.01 -15.84
CA ILE A 20 -4.60 3.91 -14.76
C ILE A 20 -5.98 4.49 -15.07
N ARG A 21 -6.22 4.95 -16.32
CA ARG A 21 -7.54 5.48 -16.70
C ARG A 21 -8.65 4.43 -16.54
N GLN A 22 -8.37 3.17 -16.86
CA GLN A 22 -9.36 2.09 -16.74
C GLN A 22 -9.71 1.78 -15.28
N ILE A 23 -8.73 1.78 -14.36
CA ILE A 23 -9.02 1.59 -12.93
C ILE A 23 -9.72 2.81 -12.32
N GLU A 24 -9.40 4.04 -12.76
CA GLU A 24 -10.10 5.26 -12.37
C GLU A 24 -11.57 5.22 -12.81
N ALA A 25 -11.82 4.89 -14.07
CA ALA A 25 -13.19 4.70 -14.60
C ALA A 25 -13.93 3.55 -13.93
N GLY A 26 -13.21 2.52 -13.48
CA GLY A 26 -13.72 1.38 -12.72
C GLY A 26 -14.03 1.68 -11.26
N GLY A 27 -13.75 2.92 -10.80
CA GLY A 27 -14.06 3.37 -9.45
C GLY A 27 -13.06 2.93 -8.39
N ALA A 28 -11.79 2.71 -8.75
CA ALA A 28 -10.72 2.55 -7.77
C ALA A 28 -10.55 3.85 -6.95
N ASP A 29 -10.17 3.72 -5.68
CA ASP A 29 -9.98 4.85 -4.76
C ASP A 29 -8.55 5.38 -4.82
N TYR A 30 -7.56 4.48 -4.91
CA TYR A 30 -6.14 4.78 -4.93
C TYR A 30 -5.45 4.18 -6.15
N VAL A 31 -4.27 4.70 -6.47
CA VAL A 31 -3.26 4.01 -7.31
C VAL A 31 -2.16 3.56 -6.38
N HIS A 32 -2.00 2.26 -6.18
CA HIS A 32 -0.93 1.69 -5.36
C HIS A 32 0.33 1.50 -6.21
N ILE A 33 1.47 2.01 -5.71
CA ILE A 33 2.73 2.10 -6.45
C ILE A 33 3.83 1.42 -5.63
N ASP A 34 4.19 0.19 -6.01
CA ASP A 34 5.24 -0.61 -5.37
C ASP A 34 6.63 -0.20 -5.85
N VAL A 35 7.41 0.46 -4.99
CA VAL A 35 8.79 0.86 -5.26
C VAL A 35 9.75 -0.11 -4.61
N MET A 36 10.63 -0.72 -5.40
CA MET A 36 11.59 -1.75 -4.97
C MET A 36 12.99 -1.42 -5.46
N ASP A 37 14.00 -1.59 -4.61
CA ASP A 37 15.39 -1.19 -4.88
C ASP A 37 16.37 -2.35 -5.12
N GLY A 38 15.91 -3.61 -4.99
CA GLY A 38 16.77 -4.79 -5.11
C GLY A 38 17.64 -5.07 -3.88
N ILE A 39 17.52 -4.29 -2.81
CA ILE A 39 18.25 -4.44 -1.55
C ILE A 39 17.31 -4.92 -0.44
N PHE A 40 16.26 -4.16 -0.15
CA PHE A 40 15.25 -4.53 0.85
C PHE A 40 14.42 -5.75 0.42
N VAL A 41 14.15 -5.87 -0.88
CA VAL A 41 13.54 -7.02 -1.54
C VAL A 41 14.36 -7.42 -2.76
N SER A 42 14.29 -8.69 -3.17
CA SER A 42 15.09 -9.23 -4.29
C SER A 42 14.47 -8.92 -5.67
N ASN A 43 13.94 -7.72 -5.84
CA ASN A 43 13.36 -7.23 -7.10
C ASN A 43 13.60 -5.73 -7.22
N ILE A 44 13.65 -5.22 -8.47
CA ILE A 44 13.71 -3.80 -8.80
C ILE A 44 12.47 -3.49 -9.62
N SER A 45 11.69 -2.48 -9.23
CA SER A 45 10.45 -2.12 -9.94
C SER A 45 10.56 -0.75 -10.61
N ILE A 46 10.08 0.28 -9.95
CA ILE A 46 9.95 1.65 -10.45
C ILE A 46 10.44 2.63 -9.40
N GLY A 47 10.60 3.90 -9.77
CA GLY A 47 11.11 4.91 -8.85
C GLY A 47 10.48 6.29 -9.08
N ILE A 48 11.09 7.31 -8.49
CA ILE A 48 10.65 8.71 -8.46
C ILE A 48 10.20 9.25 -9.84
N PRO A 49 10.92 8.99 -10.97
CA PRO A 49 10.50 9.50 -12.27
C PRO A 49 9.16 8.94 -12.75
N VAL A 50 8.85 7.69 -12.39
CA VAL A 50 7.56 7.07 -12.74
C VAL A 50 6.44 7.68 -11.90
N VAL A 51 6.62 7.83 -10.57
CA VAL A 51 5.64 8.50 -9.69
C VAL A 51 5.34 9.91 -10.21
N LYS A 52 6.37 10.69 -10.57
CA LYS A 52 6.22 12.03 -11.14
C LYS A 52 5.46 12.02 -12.47
N SER A 53 5.64 10.98 -13.29
CA SER A 53 4.91 10.81 -14.55
C SER A 53 3.45 10.46 -14.29
N VAL A 54 3.18 9.53 -13.40
CA VAL A 54 1.81 9.13 -13.00
C VAL A 54 1.06 10.33 -12.43
N ARG A 55 1.67 11.12 -11.54
CA ARG A 55 1.04 12.32 -10.96
C ARG A 55 0.58 13.34 -12.02
N ARG A 56 1.34 13.50 -13.09
CA ARG A 56 0.93 14.42 -14.19
C ARG A 56 -0.22 13.87 -15.04
N TYR A 57 -0.40 12.56 -14.99
CA TYR A 57 -1.39 11.86 -15.82
C TYR A 57 -2.75 11.73 -15.14
N THR A 58 -2.81 11.53 -13.83
CA THR A 58 -4.07 11.36 -13.08
C THR A 58 -4.15 12.26 -11.86
N GLN A 59 -5.37 12.52 -11.37
CA GLN A 59 -5.64 13.17 -10.09
C GLN A 59 -6.03 12.17 -8.99
N MET A 60 -6.03 10.88 -9.27
CA MET A 60 -6.27 9.84 -8.26
C MET A 60 -5.28 9.97 -7.10
N PHE A 61 -5.67 9.47 -5.95
CA PHE A 61 -4.80 9.41 -4.77
C PHE A 61 -3.66 8.41 -5.00
N LEU A 62 -2.41 8.89 -4.92
CA LEU A 62 -1.21 8.07 -5.12
C LEU A 62 -0.72 7.55 -3.76
N ASP A 63 -0.88 6.27 -3.56
CA ASP A 63 -0.38 5.50 -2.44
C ASP A 63 0.96 4.86 -2.84
N VAL A 64 2.06 5.40 -2.31
CA VAL A 64 3.41 5.01 -2.71
C VAL A 64 4.04 4.16 -1.62
N HIS A 65 4.16 2.85 -1.90
CA HIS A 65 4.70 1.83 -1.00
C HIS A 65 6.19 1.60 -1.28
N LEU A 66 7.03 1.99 -0.32
CA LEU A 66 8.49 1.90 -0.42
C LEU A 66 9.02 0.61 0.21
N MET A 67 9.37 -0.35 -0.62
CA MET A 67 10.13 -1.56 -0.27
C MET A 67 11.61 -1.34 -0.61
N ILE A 68 12.24 -0.38 0.08
CA ILE A 68 13.62 0.07 -0.17
C ILE A 68 14.42 0.14 1.14
N ASP A 69 15.74 0.00 1.03
CA ASP A 69 16.67 0.19 2.15
C ASP A 69 16.73 1.67 2.54
N ARG A 70 16.63 1.96 3.84
CA ARG A 70 16.71 3.30 4.41
C ARG A 70 15.80 4.33 3.73
N PRO A 71 14.47 4.13 3.78
CA PRO A 71 13.49 5.01 3.15
C PRO A 71 13.55 6.46 3.63
N HIS A 72 14.04 6.74 4.87
CA HIS A 72 14.22 8.12 5.37
C HIS A 72 15.00 9.03 4.41
N ARG A 73 15.86 8.47 3.55
CA ARG A 73 16.62 9.21 2.55
C ARG A 73 15.82 9.68 1.35
N TYR A 74 14.63 9.11 1.13
CA TYR A 74 13.90 9.24 -0.11
C TYR A 74 12.46 9.73 0.05
N VAL A 75 11.89 9.65 1.26
CA VAL A 75 10.46 9.99 1.49
C VAL A 75 10.11 11.39 1.00
N GLY A 76 10.95 12.40 1.27
CA GLY A 76 10.74 13.77 0.77
C GLY A 76 10.73 13.85 -0.76
N ALA A 77 11.63 13.12 -1.43
CA ALA A 77 11.68 13.10 -2.90
C ALA A 77 10.44 12.43 -3.53
N PHE A 78 9.83 11.44 -2.87
CA PHE A 78 8.57 10.84 -3.31
C PHE A 78 7.38 11.79 -3.04
N CYS A 79 7.40 12.53 -1.94
CA CYS A 79 6.41 13.59 -1.68
C CYS A 79 6.44 14.66 -2.79
N ASP A 80 7.64 15.15 -3.15
CA ASP A 80 7.85 16.13 -4.22
C ASP A 80 7.48 15.58 -5.60
N ALA A 81 7.62 14.27 -5.81
CA ALA A 81 7.19 13.62 -7.06
C ALA A 81 5.67 13.54 -7.19
N GLY A 82 4.93 13.77 -6.10
CA GLY A 82 3.47 13.86 -6.11
C GLY A 82 2.75 12.71 -5.43
N ALA A 83 3.43 11.93 -4.56
CA ALA A 83 2.77 11.00 -3.65
C ALA A 83 1.77 11.76 -2.76
N ASP A 84 0.59 11.18 -2.51
CA ASP A 84 -0.38 11.68 -1.55
C ASP A 84 -0.22 10.98 -0.20
N LEU A 85 0.24 9.73 -0.23
CA LEU A 85 0.59 8.90 0.90
C LEU A 85 1.93 8.21 0.59
N VAL A 86 2.84 8.22 1.55
CA VAL A 86 4.09 7.45 1.50
C VAL A 86 4.06 6.40 2.60
N VAL A 87 4.11 5.13 2.21
CA VAL A 87 4.15 3.97 3.11
C VAL A 87 5.54 3.34 3.03
N PHE A 88 6.16 3.04 4.17
CA PHE A 88 7.47 2.38 4.20
C PHE A 88 7.56 1.36 5.34
N HIS A 89 8.48 0.42 5.21
CA HIS A 89 8.59 -0.69 6.14
C HIS A 89 9.34 -0.32 7.43
N VAL A 90 8.82 -0.76 8.57
CA VAL A 90 9.50 -0.60 9.88
C VAL A 90 10.82 -1.38 9.93
N GLU A 91 10.98 -2.41 9.11
CA GLU A 91 12.18 -3.23 9.04
C GLU A 91 13.29 -2.61 8.18
N ALA A 92 13.00 -1.48 7.50
CA ALA A 92 13.92 -0.87 6.54
C ALA A 92 14.81 0.21 7.15
N ASP A 93 14.52 0.64 8.37
CA ASP A 93 15.26 1.69 9.07
C ASP A 93 15.36 1.46 10.58
N GLU A 94 16.25 2.19 11.24
CA GLU A 94 16.29 2.25 12.70
C GLU A 94 15.14 3.10 13.25
N PRO A 95 14.67 2.86 14.50
CA PRO A 95 13.51 3.57 15.05
C PRO A 95 13.61 5.09 15.00
N GLN A 96 14.78 5.67 15.21
CA GLN A 96 15.02 7.11 15.14
C GLN A 96 14.84 7.67 13.72
N ASP A 97 15.26 6.91 12.72
CA ASP A 97 15.15 7.30 11.31
C ASP A 97 13.71 7.14 10.82
N ILE A 98 12.96 6.15 11.35
CA ILE A 98 11.52 6.00 11.12
C ILE A 98 10.76 7.24 11.62
N PHE A 99 11.03 7.71 12.85
CA PHE A 99 10.39 8.93 13.36
C PHE A 99 10.74 10.16 12.50
N ALA A 100 12.02 10.30 12.11
CA ALA A 100 12.44 11.39 11.24
C ALA A 100 11.74 11.34 9.86
N ALA A 101 11.58 10.15 9.27
CA ALA A 101 10.88 9.97 8.01
C ALA A 101 9.37 10.31 8.13
N ILE A 102 8.72 9.93 9.25
CA ILE A 102 7.32 10.31 9.52
C ILE A 102 7.18 11.83 9.58
N GLU A 103 8.07 12.51 10.28
CA GLU A 103 8.06 13.97 10.39
C GLU A 103 8.32 14.65 9.04
N ASP A 104 9.25 14.12 8.24
CA ASP A 104 9.57 14.64 6.91
C ASP A 104 8.36 14.55 5.96
N VAL A 105 7.70 13.40 5.89
CA VAL A 105 6.46 13.24 5.07
C VAL A 105 5.39 14.23 5.50
N LYS A 106 5.17 14.40 6.80
CA LYS A 106 4.20 15.35 7.35
C LYS A 106 4.58 16.81 7.05
N ALA A 107 5.86 17.15 7.10
CA ALA A 107 6.35 18.49 6.75
C ALA A 107 6.08 18.83 5.28
N HIS A 108 6.04 17.83 4.39
CA HIS A 108 5.61 18.00 2.99
C HIS A 108 4.07 18.09 2.84
N GLY A 109 3.29 18.05 3.94
CA GLY A 109 1.83 18.08 3.91
C GLY A 109 1.21 16.81 3.33
N LYS A 110 1.92 15.68 3.41
CA LYS A 110 1.50 14.40 2.87
C LYS A 110 1.08 13.45 3.99
N LYS A 111 0.31 12.41 3.63
CA LYS A 111 -0.03 11.32 4.54
C LYS A 111 1.12 10.34 4.67
N VAL A 112 1.23 9.71 5.83
CA VAL A 112 2.29 8.75 6.14
C VAL A 112 1.72 7.43 6.64
N GLY A 113 2.28 6.32 6.13
CA GLY A 113 1.97 4.97 6.57
C GLY A 113 3.21 4.17 6.92
N LEU A 114 3.05 3.16 7.75
CA LEU A 114 4.08 2.15 8.01
C LEU A 114 3.57 0.75 7.67
N ALA A 115 4.46 -0.03 7.06
CA ALA A 115 4.23 -1.41 6.67
C ALA A 115 5.00 -2.39 7.55
N ILE A 116 4.45 -3.61 7.72
CA ILE A 116 5.14 -4.74 8.34
C ILE A 116 5.10 -5.99 7.47
N LYS A 117 6.25 -6.70 7.43
CA LYS A 117 6.38 -8.00 6.76
C LYS A 117 5.57 -9.10 7.48
N PRO A 118 5.28 -10.24 6.82
CA PRO A 118 4.52 -11.33 7.44
C PRO A 118 5.13 -11.84 8.73
N LYS A 119 6.45 -11.88 8.85
CA LYS A 119 7.15 -12.39 10.04
C LYS A 119 7.31 -11.37 11.17
N THR A 120 7.06 -10.10 10.90
CA THR A 120 7.15 -9.02 11.89
C THR A 120 5.88 -8.96 12.72
N PRO A 121 5.96 -9.00 14.05
CA PRO A 121 4.77 -8.93 14.88
C PRO A 121 4.13 -7.53 14.83
N GLU A 122 2.81 -7.47 14.99
CA GLU A 122 2.03 -6.23 14.98
C GLU A 122 2.42 -5.25 16.10
N SER A 123 2.97 -5.77 17.19
CA SER A 123 3.43 -4.96 18.33
C SER A 123 4.48 -3.92 17.95
N VAL A 124 5.21 -4.14 16.85
CA VAL A 124 6.22 -3.19 16.35
C VAL A 124 5.56 -1.90 15.81
N LEU A 125 4.34 -1.98 15.25
CA LEU A 125 3.61 -0.79 14.75
C LEU A 125 2.94 0.02 15.87
N ILE A 126 2.60 -0.61 16.99
CA ILE A 126 1.78 0.02 18.04
C ILE A 126 2.32 1.39 18.50
N PRO A 127 3.64 1.58 18.73
CA PRO A 127 4.17 2.88 19.14
C PRO A 127 3.97 4.00 18.11
N TYR A 128 3.83 3.67 16.84
CA TYR A 128 3.71 4.62 15.75
C TYR A 128 2.26 4.94 15.37
N LEU A 129 1.28 4.08 15.71
CA LEU A 129 -0.13 4.24 15.32
C LEU A 129 -0.72 5.63 15.58
N PRO A 130 -0.41 6.32 16.70
CA PRO A 130 -0.91 7.69 16.92
C PRO A 130 -0.43 8.72 15.90
N LEU A 131 0.64 8.41 15.16
CA LEU A 131 1.27 9.30 14.19
C LEU A 131 0.90 8.98 12.74
N LEU A 132 0.28 7.82 12.49
CA LEU A 132 0.07 7.31 11.13
C LEU A 132 -1.30 7.69 10.57
N ASP A 133 -1.36 7.87 9.27
CA ASP A 133 -2.59 7.94 8.49
C ASP A 133 -3.01 6.55 7.98
N LEU A 134 -2.04 5.60 7.88
CA LEU A 134 -2.27 4.25 7.40
C LEU A 134 -1.28 3.25 8.02
N ALA A 135 -1.77 2.06 8.37
CA ALA A 135 -0.97 0.89 8.75
C ALA A 135 -1.17 -0.20 7.69
N LEU A 136 -0.07 -0.69 7.10
CA LEU A 136 -0.09 -1.72 6.06
C LEU A 136 0.40 -3.06 6.62
N VAL A 137 -0.41 -4.12 6.46
CA VAL A 137 -0.02 -5.50 6.74
C VAL A 137 0.23 -6.24 5.42
N MET A 138 1.46 -6.70 5.22
CA MET A 138 1.76 -7.59 4.10
C MET A 138 1.10 -8.96 4.33
N THR A 139 0.32 -9.40 3.36
CA THR A 139 -0.33 -10.73 3.32
C THR A 139 0.34 -11.67 2.31
N VAL A 140 1.52 -11.28 1.85
CA VAL A 140 2.52 -12.06 1.11
C VAL A 140 3.92 -11.60 1.50
N GLU A 141 4.98 -12.35 1.17
CA GLU A 141 6.34 -11.81 1.28
C GLU A 141 6.53 -10.68 0.25
N PRO A 142 7.00 -9.48 0.65
CA PRO A 142 7.17 -8.36 -0.27
C PRO A 142 8.21 -8.67 -1.36
N GLY A 143 8.00 -8.08 -2.58
CA GLY A 143 8.96 -8.17 -3.68
C GLY A 143 8.39 -8.63 -5.01
N PHE A 144 7.30 -9.40 -5.05
CA PHE A 144 6.71 -9.91 -6.28
C PHE A 144 5.18 -9.90 -6.23
N GLY A 145 4.56 -9.58 -7.36
CA GLY A 145 3.10 -9.66 -7.50
C GLY A 145 2.59 -11.09 -7.77
N GLY A 146 1.29 -11.31 -7.61
CA GLY A 146 0.61 -12.56 -7.97
C GLY A 146 0.90 -13.75 -7.05
N GLN A 147 1.36 -13.50 -5.83
CA GLN A 147 1.60 -14.52 -4.81
C GLN A 147 0.28 -14.97 -4.15
N ARG A 148 0.33 -16.15 -3.52
CA ARG A 148 -0.80 -16.70 -2.77
C ARG A 148 -0.97 -15.96 -1.44
N PHE A 149 -2.21 -15.63 -1.11
CA PHE A 149 -2.60 -15.03 0.16
C PHE A 149 -2.17 -15.86 1.39
N MET A 150 -1.63 -15.20 2.38
CA MET A 150 -1.19 -15.79 3.65
C MET A 150 -2.27 -15.58 4.72
N ALA A 151 -3.16 -16.56 4.88
CA ALA A 151 -4.28 -16.49 5.83
C ALA A 151 -3.85 -16.43 7.31
N ASP A 152 -2.64 -16.83 7.64
CA ASP A 152 -2.05 -16.72 8.97
C ASP A 152 -1.79 -15.25 9.40
N GLN A 153 -1.92 -14.28 8.48
CA GLN A 153 -1.86 -12.86 8.80
C GLN A 153 -3.19 -12.26 9.31
N LEU A 154 -4.32 -12.98 9.17
CA LEU A 154 -5.64 -12.48 9.62
C LEU A 154 -5.67 -12.09 11.11
N PRO A 155 -5.11 -12.86 12.06
CA PRO A 155 -5.05 -12.46 13.46
C PRO A 155 -4.28 -11.15 13.68
N LYS A 156 -3.20 -10.92 12.93
CA LYS A 156 -2.41 -9.67 13.00
C LYS A 156 -3.25 -8.46 12.56
N ILE A 157 -4.01 -8.60 11.48
CA ILE A 157 -4.94 -7.57 10.99
C ILE A 157 -5.97 -7.23 12.07
N ALA A 158 -6.59 -8.25 12.70
CA ALA A 158 -7.60 -8.05 13.75
C ALA A 158 -7.03 -7.32 14.97
N VAL A 159 -5.84 -7.69 15.43
CA VAL A 159 -5.17 -7.01 16.57
C VAL A 159 -4.87 -5.55 16.23
N LEU A 160 -4.35 -5.26 15.04
CA LEU A 160 -4.08 -3.89 14.61
C LEU A 160 -5.37 -3.08 14.47
N HIS A 161 -6.44 -3.66 13.92
CA HIS A 161 -7.74 -3.01 13.85
C HIS A 161 -8.24 -2.55 15.23
N GLU A 162 -8.21 -3.45 16.22
CA GLU A 162 -8.61 -3.11 17.60
C GLU A 162 -7.75 -1.98 18.19
N ARG A 163 -6.43 -2.01 17.95
CA ARG A 163 -5.51 -0.97 18.43
C ARG A 163 -5.74 0.36 17.74
N ILE A 164 -5.94 0.38 16.45
CA ILE A 164 -6.27 1.58 15.67
C ILE A 164 -7.53 2.24 16.22
N LEU A 165 -8.60 1.47 16.46
CA LEU A 165 -9.83 1.99 17.03
C LEU A 165 -9.64 2.65 18.42
N GLN A 166 -8.68 2.16 19.21
CA GLN A 166 -8.38 2.69 20.55
C GLN A 166 -7.53 3.97 20.54
N VAL A 167 -6.54 4.06 19.65
CA VAL A 167 -5.52 5.11 19.74
C VAL A 167 -5.58 6.14 18.61
N ASN A 168 -6.06 5.76 17.41
CA ASN A 168 -6.17 6.64 16.25
C ASN A 168 -7.22 6.10 15.26
N PRO A 169 -8.52 6.27 15.52
CA PRO A 169 -9.60 5.75 14.68
C PRO A 169 -9.60 6.31 13.24
N ALA A 170 -8.81 7.34 12.96
CA ALA A 170 -8.67 7.91 11.61
C ALA A 170 -7.61 7.19 10.77
N CYS A 171 -6.74 6.39 11.39
CA CYS A 171 -5.73 5.59 10.70
C CYS A 171 -6.39 4.47 9.91
N GLU A 172 -6.10 4.37 8.61
CA GLU A 172 -6.58 3.31 7.76
C GLU A 172 -5.77 2.03 7.98
N LEU A 173 -6.41 0.87 7.80
CA LEU A 173 -5.76 -0.44 7.87
C LEU A 173 -5.76 -1.08 6.49
N GLU A 174 -4.59 -1.10 5.88
CA GLU A 174 -4.37 -1.62 4.55
C GLU A 174 -3.80 -3.03 4.58
N VAL A 175 -4.13 -3.81 3.55
CA VAL A 175 -3.55 -5.13 3.31
C VAL A 175 -3.06 -5.22 1.87
N ASP A 176 -1.86 -5.78 1.70
CA ASP A 176 -1.26 -5.99 0.39
C ASP A 176 -0.76 -7.43 0.24
N GLY A 177 -1.28 -8.11 -0.79
CA GLY A 177 -0.86 -9.43 -1.21
C GLY A 177 -1.97 -10.47 -1.31
N GLY A 178 -2.18 -11.00 -2.53
CA GLY A 178 -3.12 -12.08 -2.79
C GLY A 178 -4.60 -11.72 -2.60
N ILE A 179 -4.94 -10.43 -2.76
CA ILE A 179 -6.31 -9.94 -2.62
C ILE A 179 -7.09 -10.15 -3.92
N ASP A 180 -8.22 -10.83 -3.78
CA ASP A 180 -9.18 -11.16 -4.83
C ASP A 180 -10.61 -11.28 -4.23
N PRO A 181 -11.66 -11.62 -5.01
CA PRO A 181 -13.02 -11.78 -4.47
C PRO A 181 -13.18 -12.89 -3.42
N GLU A 182 -12.26 -13.87 -3.35
CA GLU A 182 -12.32 -14.96 -2.35
C GLU A 182 -11.68 -14.55 -1.02
N THR A 183 -10.60 -13.77 -1.08
CA THR A 183 -9.81 -13.36 0.09
C THR A 183 -10.25 -12.03 0.69
N SER A 184 -10.87 -11.14 -0.12
CA SER A 184 -11.32 -9.83 0.34
C SER A 184 -12.33 -9.88 1.51
N PRO A 185 -13.30 -10.83 1.58
CA PRO A 185 -14.20 -10.95 2.73
C PRO A 185 -13.44 -11.25 4.02
N LEU A 186 -12.40 -12.08 3.94
CA LEU A 186 -11.63 -12.50 5.11
C LEU A 186 -10.89 -11.34 5.76
N VAL A 187 -10.21 -10.52 4.93
CA VAL A 187 -9.45 -9.36 5.44
C VAL A 187 -10.37 -8.24 5.91
N LYS A 188 -11.53 -8.03 5.25
CA LYS A 188 -12.55 -7.07 5.70
C LYS A 188 -13.14 -7.47 7.05
N GLN A 189 -13.44 -8.77 7.24
CA GLN A 189 -13.91 -9.29 8.52
C GLN A 189 -12.86 -9.11 9.62
N ALA A 190 -11.57 -9.21 9.29
CA ALA A 190 -10.47 -8.94 10.23
C ALA A 190 -10.27 -7.43 10.49
N GLY A 191 -10.94 -6.53 9.75
CA GLY A 191 -10.95 -5.10 10.00
C GLY A 191 -10.19 -4.24 8.98
N ALA A 192 -9.61 -4.83 7.93
CA ALA A 192 -8.99 -4.05 6.85
C ALA A 192 -10.03 -3.21 6.10
N ASN A 193 -9.68 -1.97 5.79
CA ASN A 193 -10.54 -1.03 5.07
C ASN A 193 -9.91 -0.47 3.78
N VAL A 194 -8.63 -0.73 3.52
CA VAL A 194 -7.96 -0.49 2.23
C VAL A 194 -7.38 -1.81 1.70
N LEU A 195 -7.71 -2.17 0.46
CA LEU A 195 -7.36 -3.44 -0.15
C LEU A 195 -6.50 -3.22 -1.39
N VAL A 196 -5.24 -3.67 -1.35
CA VAL A 196 -4.36 -3.65 -2.52
C VAL A 196 -4.58 -4.88 -3.36
N ALA A 197 -4.97 -4.69 -4.63
CA ALA A 197 -5.22 -5.78 -5.57
C ALA A 197 -4.47 -5.55 -6.89
N GLY A 198 -3.50 -6.39 -7.19
CA GLY A 198 -2.72 -6.31 -8.43
C GLY A 198 -3.30 -7.19 -9.53
N SER A 199 -2.83 -8.43 -9.60
CA SER A 199 -3.17 -9.39 -10.66
C SER A 199 -4.66 -9.68 -10.78
N ALA A 200 -5.41 -9.63 -9.66
CA ALA A 200 -6.86 -9.84 -9.65
C ALA A 200 -7.63 -8.75 -10.42
N VAL A 201 -7.03 -7.56 -10.60
CA VAL A 201 -7.58 -6.46 -11.39
C VAL A 201 -6.96 -6.42 -12.79
N PHE A 202 -5.62 -6.35 -12.90
CA PHE A 202 -4.95 -6.04 -14.17
C PHE A 202 -4.93 -7.20 -15.17
N ARG A 203 -5.12 -8.46 -14.72
CA ARG A 203 -5.25 -9.61 -15.62
C ARG A 203 -6.67 -9.81 -16.18
N GLN A 204 -7.64 -9.05 -15.68
CA GLN A 204 -9.03 -9.13 -16.16
C GLN A 204 -9.23 -8.19 -17.35
N SER A 205 -10.02 -8.64 -18.32
CA SER A 205 -10.40 -7.80 -19.47
C SER A 205 -11.37 -6.67 -19.08
N ASP A 206 -12.21 -6.91 -18.07
CA ASP A 206 -13.10 -5.92 -17.47
C ASP A 206 -12.62 -5.59 -16.05
N ARG A 207 -11.82 -4.54 -15.94
CA ARG A 207 -11.23 -4.08 -14.67
C ARG A 207 -12.28 -3.48 -13.74
N ALA A 208 -13.30 -2.84 -14.29
CA ALA A 208 -14.39 -2.27 -13.50
C ALA A 208 -15.18 -3.38 -12.79
N ALA A 209 -15.51 -4.45 -13.50
CA ALA A 209 -16.17 -5.62 -12.92
C ALA A 209 -15.28 -6.29 -11.85
N ALA A 210 -13.97 -6.38 -12.09
CA ALA A 210 -13.03 -6.95 -11.12
C ALA A 210 -12.94 -6.11 -9.82
N ILE A 211 -12.83 -4.79 -9.94
CA ILE A 211 -12.83 -3.85 -8.81
C ILE A 211 -14.14 -3.98 -8.02
N ALA A 212 -15.29 -3.99 -8.71
CA ALA A 212 -16.60 -4.15 -8.09
C ALA A 212 -16.74 -5.50 -7.37
N ALA A 213 -16.26 -6.59 -7.98
CA ALA A 213 -16.29 -7.92 -7.38
C ALA A 213 -15.50 -7.99 -6.07
N ILE A 214 -14.27 -7.44 -6.02
CA ILE A 214 -13.44 -7.39 -4.79
C ILE A 214 -14.10 -6.51 -3.73
N ARG A 215 -14.67 -5.36 -4.13
CA ARG A 215 -15.32 -4.43 -3.19
C ARG A 215 -16.57 -5.00 -2.56
N ASN A 216 -17.36 -5.74 -3.30
CA ASN A 216 -18.69 -6.20 -2.88
C ASN A 216 -18.69 -7.63 -2.30
N ALA A 217 -17.60 -8.37 -2.44
CA ALA A 217 -17.43 -9.70 -1.87
C ALA A 217 -17.49 -9.73 -0.35
#